data_07f41f6d2359b80cd4ac9b62744a1414
#
_entry.id   07f41f6d2359b80cd4ac9b62744a1414
#
_cell.length_a   1.000
_cell.length_b   1.000
_cell.length_c   1.000
_cell.angle_alpha   90.00
_cell.angle_beta   90.00
_cell.angle_gamma   90.00
#
_symmetry.space_group_name_H-M   'P 1'
#
loop_
_entity.id
_entity.type
_entity.pdbx_description
1 polymer ?
#
loop_
_entity_poly.entity_id
_entity_poly.type
_entity_poly.pdbx_seq_one_letter_code
_entity_poly.pdbx_strand_id
1 'polypeptide(L)'
;MQHKFKYIAHQDIDFERWDRCVSSVECPQPYGFSWYLNWLSDSWDALVYGDYDVVMPVFPRVKNRFKFSTRPFGTQSTGPYSRIPLTSEWSRSLIESAMDHMVYGEFFLSPGTSLYENWKPKEFTNLVIDASPPYEELILKYSTQNKRSIKKANQLKLEWASWTTVKEAVTLWQTTTQEKTSISSVELDRLTKLLEFCSYQKRARLYAVRDEYNQLAGAQCWIDWKGRTTLLLNATNEWGKDNGVSAWLIDQHIQTVAGSKQVIDFEGSSLPGLSRFYTGFGAKNEPFYMHIENRLPFWARLFKPNSTY
;
A
#
# COMPACT_ATOMS: atom_id res chain seq x y z
N MET A 1 19.87 -14.33 21.92
CA MET A 1 18.77 -15.31 22.18
C MET A 1 17.88 -15.33 20.96
N GLN A 2 17.49 -16.51 20.48
CA GLN A 2 16.56 -16.62 19.35
C GLN A 2 15.13 -16.40 19.88
N HIS A 3 14.41 -15.40 19.33
CA HIS A 3 13.02 -15.14 19.71
C HIS A 3 12.10 -16.16 19.04
N LYS A 4 11.34 -16.91 19.83
CA LYS A 4 10.46 -17.96 19.30
C LYS A 4 9.09 -17.41 18.99
N PHE A 5 8.76 -17.30 17.71
CA PHE A 5 7.41 -16.93 17.24
C PHE A 5 6.51 -18.17 17.19
N LYS A 6 5.22 -17.96 17.47
CA LYS A 6 4.18 -18.95 17.24
C LYS A 6 3.60 -18.73 15.84
N TYR A 7 3.47 -19.79 15.08
CA TYR A 7 2.71 -19.79 13.84
C TYR A 7 1.25 -20.10 14.17
N ILE A 8 0.33 -19.20 13.84
CA ILE A 8 -1.09 -19.31 14.14
C ILE A 8 -1.85 -19.33 12.81
N ALA A 9 -2.67 -20.37 12.61
CA ALA A 9 -3.51 -20.48 11.43
C ALA A 9 -4.64 -19.43 11.46
N HIS A 10 -5.11 -19.02 10.30
CA HIS A 10 -6.08 -17.94 10.13
C HIS A 10 -7.29 -18.03 11.07
N GLN A 11 -7.90 -19.21 11.20
CA GLN A 11 -9.08 -19.44 12.01
C GLN A 11 -8.82 -19.29 13.52
N ASP A 12 -7.57 -19.36 13.96
CA ASP A 12 -7.15 -19.32 15.36
C ASP A 12 -6.58 -17.96 15.76
N ILE A 13 -6.54 -16.98 14.82
CA ILE A 13 -6.03 -15.63 15.09
C ILE A 13 -7.06 -14.85 15.92
N ASP A 14 -6.62 -14.28 17.04
CA ASP A 14 -7.37 -13.26 17.77
C ASP A 14 -7.21 -11.90 17.06
N PHE A 15 -8.16 -11.57 16.20
CA PHE A 15 -8.12 -10.35 15.40
C PHE A 15 -8.18 -9.07 16.24
N GLU A 16 -8.78 -9.11 17.43
CA GLU A 16 -8.79 -7.93 18.30
C GLU A 16 -7.40 -7.64 18.85
N ARG A 17 -6.70 -8.67 19.36
CA ARG A 17 -5.30 -8.52 19.83
C ARG A 17 -4.36 -8.17 18.69
N TRP A 18 -4.57 -8.79 17.53
CA TRP A 18 -3.84 -8.49 16.31
C TRP A 18 -3.95 -7.01 15.93
N ASP A 19 -5.16 -6.50 15.75
CA ASP A 19 -5.40 -5.11 15.34
C ASP A 19 -4.95 -4.10 16.41
N ARG A 20 -4.97 -4.50 17.69
CA ARG A 20 -4.40 -3.70 18.78
C ARG A 20 -2.88 -3.55 18.63
N CYS A 21 -2.16 -4.62 18.29
CA CYS A 21 -0.74 -4.58 18.03
C CYS A 21 -0.43 -3.70 16.80
N VAL A 22 -1.12 -3.89 15.68
CA VAL A 22 -0.94 -3.06 14.48
C VAL A 22 -1.22 -1.59 14.78
N SER A 23 -2.24 -1.30 15.59
CA SER A 23 -2.60 0.07 15.99
C SER A 23 -1.58 0.76 16.90
N SER A 24 -0.65 0.03 17.48
CA SER A 24 0.38 0.61 18.37
C SER A 24 1.50 1.34 17.61
N VAL A 25 1.63 1.09 16.31
CA VAL A 25 2.54 1.81 15.43
C VAL A 25 1.99 3.21 15.19
N GLU A 26 2.84 4.23 15.20
CA GLU A 26 2.44 5.59 14.87
C GLU A 26 2.08 5.69 13.39
N CYS A 27 0.92 6.27 13.08
CA CYS A 27 0.39 6.43 11.71
C CYS A 27 0.51 5.15 10.87
N PRO A 28 -0.05 4.01 11.33
CA PRO A 28 0.16 2.72 10.69
C PRO A 28 -0.45 2.67 9.29
N GLN A 29 0.23 1.98 8.40
CA GLN A 29 -0.32 1.67 7.07
C GLN A 29 -1.53 0.73 7.21
N PRO A 30 -2.54 0.82 6.32
CA PRO A 30 -3.76 0.00 6.42
C PRO A 30 -3.50 -1.50 6.21
N TYR A 31 -2.42 -1.87 5.55
CA TYR A 31 -2.13 -3.24 5.08
C TYR A 31 -1.92 -4.29 6.17
N GLY A 32 -1.67 -3.86 7.42
CA GLY A 32 -1.49 -4.77 8.55
C GLY A 32 -2.77 -5.16 9.25
N PHE A 33 -3.84 -4.41 9.06
CA PHE A 33 -5.09 -4.63 9.77
C PHE A 33 -5.84 -5.86 9.27
N SER A 34 -6.44 -6.62 10.19
CA SER A 34 -7.20 -7.83 9.86
C SER A 34 -8.35 -7.53 8.89
N TRP A 35 -9.08 -6.43 9.08
CA TRP A 35 -10.18 -6.02 8.21
C TRP A 35 -9.70 -5.73 6.77
N TYR A 36 -8.45 -5.28 6.58
CA TYR A 36 -7.87 -5.02 5.25
C TYR A 36 -7.44 -6.34 4.59
N LEU A 37 -6.70 -7.16 5.33
CA LEU A 37 -6.15 -8.42 4.84
C LEU A 37 -7.23 -9.43 4.46
N ASN A 38 -8.33 -9.49 5.23
CA ASN A 38 -9.44 -10.41 4.98
C ASN A 38 -10.19 -10.14 3.66
N TRP A 39 -10.09 -8.94 3.09
CA TRP A 39 -10.62 -8.67 1.76
C TRP A 39 -9.66 -9.06 0.64
N LEU A 40 -8.36 -8.97 0.86
CA LEU A 40 -7.36 -9.19 -0.20
C LEU A 40 -6.85 -10.62 -0.28
N SER A 41 -7.05 -11.43 0.74
CA SER A 41 -6.61 -12.83 0.77
C SER A 41 -7.71 -13.73 1.32
N ASP A 42 -7.89 -14.92 0.73
CA ASP A 42 -8.86 -15.92 1.23
C ASP A 42 -8.47 -16.42 2.61
N SER A 43 -7.15 -16.51 2.85
CA SER A 43 -6.58 -16.84 4.14
C SER A 43 -5.17 -16.27 4.23
N TRP A 44 -4.79 -15.89 5.42
CA TRP A 44 -3.44 -15.53 5.81
C TRP A 44 -3.20 -16.05 7.23
N ASP A 45 -2.00 -16.47 7.51
CA ASP A 45 -1.64 -16.97 8.83
C ASP A 45 -0.79 -15.92 9.54
N ALA A 46 -0.56 -16.10 10.83
CA ALA A 46 0.14 -15.14 11.66
C ALA A 46 1.42 -15.72 12.28
N LEU A 47 2.47 -14.92 12.30
CA LEU A 47 3.57 -15.09 13.23
C LEU A 47 3.33 -14.16 14.41
N VAL A 48 3.33 -14.71 15.61
CA VAL A 48 3.00 -14.00 16.85
C VAL A 48 4.05 -14.29 17.91
N TYR A 49 4.53 -13.24 18.57
CA TYR A 49 5.39 -13.34 19.75
C TYR A 49 4.66 -12.78 20.98
N GLY A 50 4.85 -13.43 22.13
CA GLY A 50 4.24 -13.02 23.38
C GLY A 50 2.71 -13.10 23.33
N ASP A 51 2.06 -12.13 23.94
CA ASP A 51 0.62 -11.93 23.87
C ASP A 51 0.25 -10.92 22.77
N TYR A 52 0.62 -11.23 21.52
CA TYR A 52 0.52 -10.33 20.37
C TYR A 52 1.37 -9.05 20.53
N ASP A 53 2.54 -9.18 21.18
CA ASP A 53 3.47 -8.05 21.32
C ASP A 53 4.19 -7.72 20.02
N VAL A 54 4.46 -8.75 19.20
CA VAL A 54 4.97 -8.62 17.83
C VAL A 54 4.17 -9.52 16.93
N VAL A 55 3.72 -8.99 15.79
CA VAL A 55 2.92 -9.73 14.81
C VAL A 55 3.39 -9.49 13.37
N MET A 56 3.30 -10.51 12.52
CA MET A 56 3.49 -10.38 11.08
C MET A 56 2.60 -11.37 10.33
N PRO A 57 1.84 -10.94 9.30
CA PRO A 57 1.08 -11.87 8.47
C PRO A 57 2.00 -12.61 7.51
N VAL A 58 1.64 -13.85 7.24
CA VAL A 58 2.22 -14.68 6.18
C VAL A 58 1.11 -15.17 5.28
N PHE A 59 1.39 -15.32 3.99
CA PHE A 59 0.39 -15.64 2.96
C PHE A 59 0.74 -16.98 2.32
N PRO A 60 0.48 -18.12 3.00
CA PRO A 60 0.91 -19.42 2.52
C PRO A 60 0.17 -19.79 1.25
N ARG A 61 0.94 -20.20 0.25
CA ARG A 61 0.48 -20.73 -1.02
C ARG A 61 1.21 -22.02 -1.31
N VAL A 62 0.62 -22.87 -2.14
CA VAL A 62 1.24 -24.12 -2.58
C VAL A 62 1.28 -24.16 -4.11
N LYS A 63 2.47 -24.44 -4.65
CA LYS A 63 2.66 -24.72 -6.08
C LYS A 63 3.65 -25.86 -6.22
N ASN A 64 3.29 -26.90 -6.99
CA ASN A 64 4.15 -28.07 -7.22
C ASN A 64 4.71 -28.67 -5.91
N ARG A 65 3.88 -28.82 -4.89
CA ARG A 65 4.21 -29.33 -3.54
C ARG A 65 5.07 -28.40 -2.68
N PHE A 66 5.55 -27.30 -3.20
CA PHE A 66 6.31 -26.31 -2.42
C PHE A 66 5.39 -25.30 -1.77
N LYS A 67 5.53 -25.12 -0.46
CA LYS A 67 4.88 -24.01 0.27
C LYS A 67 5.73 -22.76 0.11
N PHE A 68 5.08 -21.66 -0.18
CA PHE A 68 5.73 -20.34 -0.30
C PHE A 68 4.81 -19.24 0.21
N SER A 69 5.38 -18.06 0.51
CA SER A 69 4.63 -16.87 0.89
C SER A 69 5.01 -15.70 -0.01
N THR A 70 3.99 -15.04 -0.55
CA THR A 70 4.11 -13.77 -1.26
C THR A 70 2.92 -12.90 -0.89
N ARG A 71 3.14 -11.58 -0.72
CA ARG A 71 2.06 -10.67 -0.36
C ARG A 71 0.93 -10.68 -1.39
N PRO A 72 -0.33 -10.43 -0.97
CA PRO A 72 -1.44 -10.25 -1.89
C PRO A 72 -1.31 -8.93 -2.65
N PHE A 73 -1.93 -8.85 -3.82
CA PHE A 73 -2.10 -7.61 -4.55
C PHE A 73 -2.87 -6.58 -3.68
N GLY A 74 -2.53 -5.30 -3.84
CA GLY A 74 -3.14 -4.23 -3.03
C GLY A 74 -2.53 -4.07 -1.64
N THR A 75 -1.41 -4.73 -1.33
CA THR A 75 -0.60 -4.46 -0.14
C THR A 75 0.77 -3.95 -0.53
N GLN A 76 1.32 -3.01 0.24
CA GLN A 76 2.68 -2.51 0.02
C GLN A 76 3.68 -3.20 0.93
N SER A 77 3.55 -3.04 2.23
CA SER A 77 4.35 -3.71 3.25
C SER A 77 3.46 -4.49 4.21
N THR A 78 4.00 -5.51 4.85
CA THR A 78 3.20 -6.44 5.65
C THR A 78 3.79 -6.67 7.05
N GLY A 79 4.48 -5.69 7.61
CA GLY A 79 5.03 -5.75 8.95
C GLY A 79 6.55 -5.93 8.99
N PRO A 80 7.14 -6.34 10.12
CA PRO A 80 6.46 -6.66 11.37
C PRO A 80 5.80 -5.44 12.02
N TYR A 81 4.75 -5.69 12.80
CA TYR A 81 4.12 -4.72 13.68
C TYR A 81 4.46 -5.07 15.13
N SER A 82 4.72 -4.05 15.97
CA SER A 82 5.26 -4.33 17.30
C SER A 82 4.87 -3.28 18.32
N ARG A 83 4.52 -3.74 19.51
CA ARG A 83 4.30 -2.93 20.72
C ARG A 83 5.58 -2.70 21.52
N ILE A 84 6.66 -3.37 21.14
CA ILE A 84 7.98 -3.29 21.78
C ILE A 84 9.04 -2.91 20.75
N PRO A 85 10.15 -2.29 21.16
CA PRO A 85 11.26 -2.00 20.25
C PRO A 85 11.84 -3.29 19.63
N LEU A 86 12.00 -3.29 18.31
CA LEU A 86 12.62 -4.40 17.58
C LEU A 86 14.05 -4.07 17.17
N THR A 87 14.95 -5.02 17.40
CA THR A 87 16.31 -4.99 16.84
C THR A 87 16.38 -5.82 15.55
N SER A 88 17.50 -5.78 14.87
CA SER A 88 17.76 -6.59 13.68
C SER A 88 17.67 -8.11 13.92
N GLU A 89 17.98 -8.57 15.13
CA GLU A 89 17.87 -9.98 15.52
C GLU A 89 16.38 -10.44 15.59
N TRP A 90 15.46 -9.53 15.92
CA TRP A 90 14.03 -9.82 15.85
C TRP A 90 13.59 -10.08 14.42
N SER A 91 14.00 -9.23 13.48
CA SER A 91 13.66 -9.41 12.07
C SER A 91 14.18 -10.75 11.54
N ARG A 92 15.40 -11.12 11.92
CA ARG A 92 15.98 -12.43 11.60
C ARG A 92 15.16 -13.58 12.18
N SER A 93 14.89 -13.58 13.49
CA SER A 93 14.15 -14.64 14.17
C SER A 93 12.75 -14.82 13.59
N LEU A 94 12.10 -13.71 13.19
CA LEU A 94 10.78 -13.70 12.58
C LEU A 94 10.79 -14.40 11.22
N ILE A 95 11.74 -14.05 10.33
CA ILE A 95 11.86 -14.68 9.02
C ILE A 95 12.23 -16.16 9.14
N GLU A 96 13.15 -16.50 10.04
CA GLU A 96 13.49 -17.90 10.33
C GLU A 96 12.27 -18.71 10.76
N SER A 97 11.44 -18.15 11.66
CA SER A 97 10.19 -18.77 12.11
C SER A 97 9.16 -18.94 10.99
N ALA A 98 9.07 -17.98 10.05
CA ALA A 98 8.26 -18.14 8.85
C ALA A 98 8.75 -19.31 7.99
N MET A 99 10.08 -19.42 7.82
CA MET A 99 10.71 -20.43 6.97
C MET A 99 10.71 -21.84 7.54
N ASP A 100 10.31 -22.03 8.80
CA ASP A 100 10.01 -23.35 9.36
C ASP A 100 8.74 -23.96 8.74
N HIS A 101 7.88 -23.13 8.12
CA HIS A 101 6.60 -23.53 7.54
C HIS A 101 6.56 -23.48 6.01
N MET A 102 7.62 -22.95 5.37
CA MET A 102 7.68 -22.79 3.91
C MET A 102 9.13 -22.86 3.40
N VAL A 103 9.29 -23.04 2.10
CA VAL A 103 10.61 -23.16 1.46
C VAL A 103 11.01 -21.93 0.65
N TYR A 104 10.08 -20.98 0.48
CA TYR A 104 10.33 -19.71 -0.20
C TYR A 104 9.43 -18.62 0.39
N GLY A 105 9.98 -17.44 0.62
CA GLY A 105 9.23 -16.30 1.13
C GLY A 105 9.73 -14.97 0.57
N GLU A 106 8.80 -14.12 0.19
CA GLU A 106 9.02 -12.70 -0.11
C GLU A 106 8.40 -11.88 1.02
N PHE A 107 9.25 -11.26 1.83
CA PHE A 107 8.84 -10.53 3.03
C PHE A 107 9.00 -9.04 2.80
N PHE A 108 7.89 -8.33 2.71
CA PHE A 108 7.86 -6.89 2.51
C PHE A 108 7.78 -6.20 3.86
N LEU A 109 8.94 -5.76 4.34
CA LEU A 109 9.13 -5.20 5.68
C LEU A 109 8.71 -3.74 5.72
N SER A 110 7.93 -3.38 6.73
CA SER A 110 7.40 -2.01 6.90
C SER A 110 8.51 -0.97 7.08
N PRO A 111 8.25 0.30 6.75
CA PRO A 111 9.17 1.39 7.02
C PRO A 111 9.65 1.39 8.47
N GLY A 112 10.91 1.70 8.70
CA GLY A 112 11.52 1.72 10.03
C GLY A 112 11.88 0.35 10.61
N THR A 113 11.60 -0.76 9.91
CA THR A 113 12.03 -2.10 10.37
C THR A 113 13.55 -2.20 10.43
N SER A 114 14.10 -2.61 11.59
CA SER A 114 15.53 -2.88 11.76
C SER A 114 15.93 -4.12 10.96
N LEU A 115 16.73 -3.94 9.93
CA LEU A 115 17.18 -5.02 9.05
C LEU A 115 18.35 -5.78 9.64
N TYR A 116 18.39 -7.10 9.46
CA TYR A 116 19.54 -7.89 9.85
C TYR A 116 20.74 -7.55 8.97
N GLU A 117 21.90 -7.31 9.58
CA GLU A 117 23.10 -6.75 8.94
C GLU A 117 23.61 -7.54 7.72
N ASN A 118 23.43 -8.88 7.74
CA ASN A 118 23.88 -9.75 6.65
C ASN A 118 22.86 -9.86 5.50
N TRP A 119 21.69 -9.22 5.61
CA TRP A 119 20.73 -9.21 4.54
C TRP A 119 21.10 -8.19 3.46
N LYS A 120 20.70 -8.48 2.24
CA LYS A 120 20.76 -7.56 1.11
C LYS A 120 19.33 -7.34 0.57
N PRO A 121 18.46 -6.70 1.35
CA PRO A 121 17.10 -6.52 0.94
C PRO A 121 17.03 -5.52 -0.22
N LYS A 122 16.02 -5.69 -1.07
CA LYS A 122 15.69 -4.70 -2.09
C LYS A 122 14.91 -3.56 -1.44
N GLU A 123 15.39 -2.35 -1.61
CA GLU A 123 14.68 -1.15 -1.19
C GLU A 123 13.61 -0.76 -2.20
N PHE A 124 12.45 -0.33 -1.68
CA PHE A 124 11.36 0.24 -2.44
C PHE A 124 11.01 1.63 -1.93
N THR A 125 10.63 2.49 -2.85
CA THR A 125 10.20 3.85 -2.54
C THR A 125 8.75 3.84 -2.03
N ASN A 126 8.49 4.55 -0.93
CA ASN A 126 7.18 5.00 -0.52
C ASN A 126 7.21 6.52 -0.37
N LEU A 127 6.25 7.23 -0.94
CA LEU A 127 6.27 8.69 -0.98
C LEU A 127 5.20 9.27 -0.08
N VAL A 128 5.60 10.06 0.92
CA VAL A 128 4.72 10.61 1.93
C VAL A 128 4.88 12.11 2.10
N ILE A 129 3.78 12.79 2.51
CA ILE A 129 3.79 14.19 2.93
C ILE A 129 3.28 14.25 4.37
N ASP A 130 3.99 14.99 5.22
CA ASP A 130 3.45 15.45 6.50
C ASP A 130 2.44 16.58 6.22
N ALA A 131 1.17 16.35 6.57
CA ALA A 131 0.08 17.30 6.37
C ALA A 131 -0.07 18.30 7.52
N SER A 132 0.80 18.28 8.55
CA SER A 132 0.73 19.19 9.69
C SER A 132 0.86 20.67 9.33
N PRO A 133 1.67 21.09 8.32
CA PRO A 133 1.70 22.48 7.89
C PRO A 133 0.39 22.90 7.21
N PRO A 134 0.04 24.21 7.27
CA PRO A 134 -1.08 24.73 6.51
C PRO A 134 -0.84 24.61 5.00
N TYR A 135 -1.93 24.65 4.22
CA TYR A 135 -1.86 24.45 2.77
C TYR A 135 -0.93 25.43 2.06
N GLU A 136 -0.88 26.68 2.52
CA GLU A 136 -0.03 27.75 1.99
C GLU A 136 1.46 27.40 2.03
N GLU A 137 1.88 26.64 3.04
CA GLU A 137 3.26 26.14 3.15
C GLU A 137 3.50 24.90 2.31
N LEU A 138 2.51 23.99 2.25
CA LEU A 138 2.62 22.77 1.45
C LEU A 138 2.73 23.08 -0.04
N ILE A 139 1.93 24.00 -0.57
CA ILE A 139 1.95 24.37 -1.99
C ILE A 139 3.26 25.02 -2.44
N LEU A 140 4.02 25.62 -1.52
CA LEU A 140 5.34 26.19 -1.84
C LEU A 140 6.31 25.08 -2.29
N LYS A 141 6.16 23.87 -1.76
CA LYS A 141 7.00 22.70 -2.08
C LYS A 141 6.65 22.05 -3.42
N TYR A 142 5.54 22.44 -4.05
CA TYR A 142 5.14 21.87 -5.33
C TYR A 142 6.10 22.24 -6.46
N SER A 143 6.38 21.27 -7.32
CA SER A 143 7.14 21.49 -8.55
C SER A 143 6.42 22.45 -9.50
N THR A 144 7.19 23.13 -10.34
CA THR A 144 6.63 24.00 -11.39
C THR A 144 5.68 23.23 -12.31
N GLN A 145 5.98 21.96 -12.59
CA GLN A 145 5.13 21.12 -13.44
C GLN A 145 3.77 20.85 -12.79
N ASN A 146 3.73 20.46 -11.51
CA ASN A 146 2.47 20.21 -10.81
C ASN A 146 1.64 21.48 -10.67
N LYS A 147 2.26 22.63 -10.36
CA LYS A 147 1.59 23.94 -10.33
C LYS A 147 0.96 24.30 -11.68
N ARG A 148 1.67 24.03 -12.80
CA ARG A 148 1.14 24.26 -14.16
C ARG A 148 -0.04 23.34 -14.47
N SER A 149 0.05 22.04 -14.12
CA SER A 149 -1.02 21.07 -14.33
C SER A 149 -2.27 21.45 -13.54
N ILE A 150 -2.13 21.83 -12.27
CA ILE A 150 -3.24 22.28 -11.42
C ILE A 150 -3.86 23.56 -12.00
N LYS A 151 -3.04 24.54 -12.42
CA LYS A 151 -3.52 25.78 -13.04
C LYS A 151 -4.32 25.49 -14.32
N LYS A 152 -3.83 24.56 -15.16
CA LYS A 152 -4.55 24.14 -16.37
C LYS A 152 -5.91 23.54 -16.02
N ALA A 153 -5.95 22.59 -15.09
CA ALA A 153 -7.20 21.96 -14.66
C ALA A 153 -8.21 22.95 -14.05
N ASN A 154 -7.73 23.93 -13.28
CA ASN A 154 -8.59 25.00 -12.72
C ASN A 154 -9.28 25.89 -13.78
N GLN A 155 -8.78 25.89 -15.01
CA GLN A 155 -9.39 26.64 -16.12
C GLN A 155 -10.50 25.85 -16.83
N LEU A 156 -10.65 24.58 -16.48
CA LEU A 156 -11.63 23.68 -17.08
C LEU A 156 -12.94 23.70 -16.28
N LYS A 157 -14.02 23.39 -16.95
CA LYS A 157 -15.32 23.12 -16.29
C LYS A 157 -15.34 21.67 -15.81
N LEU A 158 -14.64 21.40 -14.70
CA LEU A 158 -14.69 20.09 -14.05
C LEU A 158 -15.86 20.04 -13.09
N GLU A 159 -16.66 18.99 -13.20
CA GLU A 159 -17.78 18.75 -12.31
C GLU A 159 -17.49 17.60 -11.35
N TRP A 160 -17.67 17.85 -10.06
CA TRP A 160 -17.58 16.79 -9.06
C TRP A 160 -18.69 15.75 -9.30
N ALA A 161 -18.27 14.49 -9.42
CA ALA A 161 -19.16 13.36 -9.68
C ALA A 161 -19.32 12.51 -8.42
N SER A 162 -19.98 13.06 -7.40
CA SER A 162 -20.21 12.41 -6.10
C SER A 162 -21.00 11.10 -6.18
N TRP A 163 -21.71 10.87 -7.30
CA TRP A 163 -22.45 9.64 -7.59
C TRP A 163 -21.60 8.55 -8.25
N THR A 164 -20.32 8.82 -8.57
CA THR A 164 -19.43 7.82 -9.15
C THR A 164 -19.24 6.67 -8.17
N THR A 165 -19.41 5.46 -8.65
CA THR A 165 -19.22 4.25 -7.87
C THR A 165 -17.75 3.85 -7.81
N VAL A 166 -17.37 3.11 -6.78
CA VAL A 166 -16.05 2.49 -6.69
C VAL A 166 -15.76 1.64 -7.93
N LYS A 167 -16.75 0.90 -8.42
CA LYS A 167 -16.60 0.06 -9.60
C LYS A 167 -16.25 0.87 -10.87
N GLU A 168 -16.87 2.03 -11.08
CA GLU A 168 -16.52 2.92 -12.21
C GLU A 168 -15.08 3.43 -12.08
N ALA A 169 -14.67 3.84 -10.87
CA ALA A 169 -13.29 4.28 -10.62
C ALA A 169 -12.26 3.17 -10.85
N VAL A 170 -12.55 1.94 -10.39
CA VAL A 170 -11.69 0.76 -10.62
C VAL A 170 -11.65 0.39 -12.10
N THR A 171 -12.77 0.49 -12.83
CA THR A 171 -12.82 0.25 -14.28
C THR A 171 -11.95 1.26 -15.03
N LEU A 172 -12.04 2.56 -14.68
CA LEU A 172 -11.16 3.57 -15.26
C LEU A 172 -9.68 3.26 -14.97
N TRP A 173 -9.37 2.89 -13.73
CA TRP A 173 -8.00 2.52 -13.35
C TRP A 173 -7.50 1.30 -14.12
N GLN A 174 -8.30 0.25 -14.24
CA GLN A 174 -7.98 -0.95 -15.01
C GLN A 174 -7.65 -0.61 -16.47
N THR A 175 -8.51 0.14 -17.14
CA THR A 175 -8.32 0.49 -18.57
C THR A 175 -7.07 1.33 -18.80
N THR A 176 -6.68 2.17 -17.85
CA THR A 176 -5.51 3.05 -17.98
C THR A 176 -4.20 2.42 -17.50
N THR A 177 -4.28 1.27 -16.81
CA THR A 177 -3.10 0.56 -16.29
C THR A 177 -2.91 -0.84 -16.87
N GLN A 178 -3.84 -1.33 -17.67
CA GLN A 178 -3.88 -2.72 -18.17
C GLN A 178 -2.60 -3.15 -18.89
N GLU A 179 -1.95 -2.25 -19.63
CA GLU A 179 -0.68 -2.54 -20.29
C GLU A 179 0.53 -2.63 -19.33
N LYS A 180 0.37 -2.15 -18.08
CA LYS A 180 1.47 -2.01 -17.12
C LYS A 180 1.41 -3.04 -15.98
N THR A 181 0.29 -3.74 -15.82
CA THR A 181 0.07 -4.62 -14.69
C THR A 181 -0.66 -5.89 -15.11
N SER A 182 -0.14 -7.05 -14.70
CA SER A 182 -0.77 -8.37 -14.92
C SER A 182 -1.68 -8.73 -13.73
N ILE A 183 -2.74 -7.93 -13.48
CA ILE A 183 -3.67 -8.17 -12.38
C ILE A 183 -4.76 -9.13 -12.84
N SER A 184 -5.00 -10.16 -12.05
CA SER A 184 -6.08 -11.13 -12.32
C SER A 184 -7.46 -10.50 -12.00
N SER A 185 -8.51 -11.03 -12.64
CA SER A 185 -9.89 -10.62 -12.35
C SER A 185 -10.29 -10.82 -10.87
N VAL A 186 -9.74 -11.87 -10.23
CA VAL A 186 -9.96 -12.14 -8.81
C VAL A 186 -9.34 -11.06 -7.92
N GLU A 187 -8.12 -10.64 -8.20
CA GLU A 187 -7.44 -9.58 -7.45
C GLU A 187 -8.16 -8.24 -7.62
N LEU A 188 -8.62 -7.95 -8.83
CA LEU A 188 -9.40 -6.75 -9.12
C LEU A 188 -10.75 -6.73 -8.38
N ASP A 189 -11.45 -7.86 -8.35
CA ASP A 189 -12.71 -8.02 -7.60
C ASP A 189 -12.48 -7.82 -6.10
N ARG A 190 -11.43 -8.40 -5.54
CA ARG A 190 -11.05 -8.21 -4.13
C ARG A 190 -10.74 -6.75 -3.80
N LEU A 191 -9.96 -6.08 -4.64
CA LEU A 191 -9.68 -4.66 -4.47
C LEU A 191 -10.97 -3.83 -4.52
N THR A 192 -11.85 -4.11 -5.47
CA THR A 192 -13.14 -3.41 -5.59
C THR A 192 -13.97 -3.57 -4.31
N LYS A 193 -14.12 -4.80 -3.82
CA LYS A 193 -14.85 -5.10 -2.58
C LYS A 193 -14.23 -4.44 -1.34
N LEU A 194 -12.91 -4.42 -1.24
CA LEU A 194 -12.20 -3.70 -0.18
C LEU A 194 -12.56 -2.21 -0.21
N LEU A 195 -12.48 -1.56 -1.37
CA LEU A 195 -12.77 -0.15 -1.51
C LEU A 195 -14.24 0.18 -1.24
N GLU A 196 -15.18 -0.68 -1.68
CA GLU A 196 -16.60 -0.57 -1.36
C GLU A 196 -16.86 -0.70 0.14
N PHE A 197 -16.22 -1.68 0.80
CA PHE A 197 -16.27 -1.83 2.26
C PHE A 197 -15.72 -0.58 2.96
N CYS A 198 -14.57 -0.07 2.55
CA CYS A 198 -13.96 1.13 3.12
C CYS A 198 -14.87 2.36 2.93
N SER A 199 -15.50 2.51 1.78
CA SER A 199 -16.46 3.58 1.50
C SER A 199 -17.69 3.47 2.41
N TYR A 200 -18.28 2.28 2.54
CA TYR A 200 -19.41 2.03 3.42
C TYR A 200 -19.08 2.35 4.89
N GLN A 201 -17.87 1.97 5.33
CA GLN A 201 -17.38 2.24 6.69
C GLN A 201 -16.89 3.68 6.90
N LYS A 202 -17.02 4.56 5.92
CA LYS A 202 -16.48 5.94 5.94
C LYS A 202 -14.97 5.99 6.21
N ARG A 203 -14.25 4.97 5.75
CA ARG A 203 -12.78 4.86 5.81
C ARG A 203 -12.12 5.17 4.48
N ALA A 204 -12.90 5.46 3.45
CA ALA A 204 -12.39 5.87 2.15
C ALA A 204 -13.09 7.14 1.65
N ARG A 205 -12.32 7.95 0.91
CA ARG A 205 -12.81 9.08 0.14
C ARG A 205 -12.62 8.77 -1.34
N LEU A 206 -13.72 8.77 -2.06
CA LEU A 206 -13.71 8.66 -3.51
C LEU A 206 -13.88 10.06 -4.10
N TYR A 207 -12.84 10.55 -4.76
CA TYR A 207 -12.88 11.76 -5.56
C TYR A 207 -13.05 11.37 -7.03
N ALA A 208 -14.03 11.95 -7.68
CA ALA A 208 -14.25 11.72 -9.09
C ALA A 208 -14.72 13.01 -9.77
N VAL A 209 -14.25 13.24 -10.98
CA VAL A 209 -14.65 14.40 -11.80
C VAL A 209 -14.94 13.97 -13.21
N ARG A 210 -15.92 14.65 -13.83
CA ARG A 210 -16.30 14.48 -15.22
C ARG A 210 -15.95 15.74 -16.01
N ASP A 211 -15.75 15.55 -17.28
CA ASP A 211 -15.56 16.62 -18.23
C ASP A 211 -16.90 17.20 -18.71
N GLU A 212 -16.85 18.20 -19.56
CA GLU A 212 -18.03 18.85 -20.15
C GLU A 212 -18.91 17.93 -21.01
N TYR A 213 -18.40 16.74 -21.39
CA TYR A 213 -19.14 15.69 -22.11
C TYR A 213 -19.67 14.60 -21.16
N ASN A 214 -19.64 14.84 -19.85
CA ASN A 214 -20.05 13.90 -18.82
C ASN A 214 -19.25 12.58 -18.81
N GLN A 215 -18.03 12.57 -19.35
CA GLN A 215 -17.14 11.43 -19.27
C GLN A 215 -16.30 11.49 -17.98
N LEU A 216 -16.04 10.34 -17.36
CA LEU A 216 -15.21 10.26 -16.17
C LEU A 216 -13.77 10.61 -16.54
N ALA A 217 -13.36 11.83 -16.22
CA ALA A 217 -12.04 12.38 -16.54
C ALA A 217 -10.95 11.92 -15.56
N GLY A 218 -11.32 11.71 -14.29
CA GLY A 218 -10.43 11.22 -13.28
C GLY A 218 -11.15 10.71 -12.03
N ALA A 219 -10.54 9.75 -11.36
CA ALA A 219 -10.99 9.22 -10.09
C ALA A 219 -9.80 8.86 -9.19
N GLN A 220 -9.94 9.12 -7.89
CA GLN A 220 -8.99 8.74 -6.86
C GLN A 220 -9.71 8.14 -5.67
N CYS A 221 -9.16 7.08 -5.10
CA CYS A 221 -9.65 6.52 -3.85
C CYS A 221 -8.56 6.56 -2.79
N TRP A 222 -8.86 7.26 -1.70
CA TRP A 222 -7.99 7.43 -0.55
C TRP A 222 -8.55 6.65 0.63
N ILE A 223 -7.72 5.90 1.34
CA ILE A 223 -8.11 5.26 2.59
C ILE A 223 -7.61 6.09 3.76
N ASP A 224 -8.54 6.51 4.63
CA ASP A 224 -8.25 7.26 5.84
C ASP A 224 -8.25 6.31 7.04
N TRP A 225 -7.09 6.14 7.68
CA TRP A 225 -6.99 5.29 8.86
C TRP A 225 -5.88 5.73 9.81
N LYS A 226 -6.22 5.91 11.09
CA LYS A 226 -5.25 6.12 12.18
C LYS A 226 -4.19 7.20 11.89
N GLY A 227 -4.58 8.34 11.37
CA GLY A 227 -3.66 9.44 11.08
C GLY A 227 -2.90 9.32 9.75
N ARG A 228 -3.23 8.34 8.92
CA ARG A 228 -2.68 8.20 7.55
C ARG A 228 -3.81 8.21 6.54
N THR A 229 -3.61 8.91 5.43
CA THR A 229 -4.48 8.87 4.25
C THR A 229 -3.68 8.33 3.07
N THR A 230 -4.09 7.16 2.57
CA THR A 230 -3.33 6.39 1.56
C THR A 230 -4.04 6.37 0.22
N LEU A 231 -3.36 6.78 -0.84
CA LEU A 231 -3.87 6.79 -2.21
C LEU A 231 -3.77 5.39 -2.83
N LEU A 232 -4.83 4.59 -2.70
CA LEU A 232 -4.86 3.24 -3.29
C LEU A 232 -5.21 3.21 -4.77
N LEU A 233 -5.92 4.22 -5.27
CA LEU A 233 -6.33 4.28 -6.66
C LEU A 233 -6.20 5.70 -7.18
N ASN A 234 -5.48 5.84 -8.29
CA ASN A 234 -5.35 7.09 -9.02
C ASN A 234 -5.47 6.80 -10.52
N ALA A 235 -6.53 7.26 -11.14
CA ALA A 235 -6.82 7.02 -12.54
C ALA A 235 -7.29 8.28 -13.25
N THR A 236 -6.89 8.45 -14.50
CA THR A 236 -7.38 9.49 -15.41
C THR A 236 -7.50 8.89 -16.81
N ASN A 237 -8.54 9.30 -17.55
CA ASN A 237 -8.58 9.02 -18.97
C ASN A 237 -7.52 9.88 -19.73
N GLU A 238 -7.34 9.68 -21.03
CA GLU A 238 -6.35 10.42 -21.85
C GLU A 238 -6.57 11.94 -21.74
N TRP A 239 -7.81 12.39 -21.87
CA TRP A 239 -8.15 13.80 -21.76
C TRP A 239 -7.81 14.35 -20.36
N GLY A 240 -8.16 13.64 -19.30
CA GLY A 240 -7.84 14.02 -17.92
C GLY A 240 -6.34 14.10 -17.65
N LYS A 241 -5.56 13.15 -18.22
CA LYS A 241 -4.11 13.14 -18.15
C LYS A 241 -3.50 14.38 -18.81
N ASP A 242 -3.93 14.69 -20.03
CA ASP A 242 -3.44 15.84 -20.78
C ASP A 242 -3.79 17.17 -20.12
N ASN A 243 -4.90 17.21 -19.39
CA ASN A 243 -5.42 18.40 -18.74
C ASN A 243 -5.07 18.52 -17.25
N GLY A 244 -4.21 17.65 -16.71
CA GLY A 244 -3.68 17.75 -15.35
C GLY A 244 -4.67 17.38 -14.24
N VAL A 245 -5.73 16.64 -14.56
CA VAL A 245 -6.81 16.25 -13.63
C VAL A 245 -6.26 15.49 -12.43
N SER A 246 -5.31 14.55 -12.62
CA SER A 246 -4.72 13.81 -11.49
C SER A 246 -4.00 14.73 -10.51
N ALA A 247 -3.26 15.73 -11.00
CA ALA A 247 -2.57 16.69 -10.13
C ALA A 247 -3.58 17.57 -9.38
N TRP A 248 -4.65 17.95 -10.03
CA TRP A 248 -5.71 18.75 -9.42
C TRP A 248 -6.45 17.99 -8.33
N LEU A 249 -6.80 16.72 -8.57
CA LEU A 249 -7.45 15.86 -7.56
C LEU A 249 -6.58 15.65 -6.31
N ILE A 250 -5.27 15.43 -6.51
CA ILE A 250 -4.31 15.33 -5.40
C ILE A 250 -4.26 16.64 -4.62
N ASP A 251 -4.19 17.76 -5.31
CA ASP A 251 -4.18 19.08 -4.67
C ASP A 251 -5.45 19.34 -3.85
N GLN A 252 -6.63 18.97 -4.37
CA GLN A 252 -7.89 19.05 -3.62
C GLN A 252 -7.87 18.19 -2.36
N HIS A 253 -7.29 16.99 -2.43
CA HIS A 253 -7.12 16.15 -1.24
C HIS A 253 -6.15 16.78 -0.23
N ILE A 254 -4.99 17.29 -0.68
CA ILE A 254 -4.01 17.97 0.19
C ILE A 254 -4.65 19.18 0.88
N GLN A 255 -5.44 19.99 0.16
CA GLN A 255 -6.19 21.10 0.75
C GLN A 255 -7.14 20.66 1.87
N THR A 256 -7.79 19.49 1.67
CA THR A 256 -8.76 18.95 2.65
C THR A 256 -8.10 18.51 3.95
N VAL A 257 -6.85 18.03 3.91
CA VAL A 257 -6.14 17.45 5.08
C VAL A 257 -5.03 18.34 5.63
N ALA A 258 -4.65 19.40 4.93
CA ALA A 258 -3.62 20.35 5.39
C ALA A 258 -3.95 20.94 6.77
N GLY A 259 -2.94 21.18 7.60
CA GLY A 259 -3.10 21.61 8.99
C GLY A 259 -3.53 20.51 9.96
N SER A 260 -3.64 19.25 9.52
CA SER A 260 -3.98 18.10 10.36
C SER A 260 -2.74 17.26 10.70
N LYS A 261 -2.82 16.51 11.80
CA LYS A 261 -1.76 15.54 12.15
C LYS A 261 -1.84 14.26 11.34
N GLN A 262 -1.95 14.37 10.01
CA GLN A 262 -2.04 13.22 9.11
C GLN A 262 -0.79 13.09 8.24
N VAL A 263 -0.51 11.86 7.83
CA VAL A 263 0.45 11.53 6.79
C VAL A 263 -0.32 11.24 5.51
N ILE A 264 -0.03 11.99 4.44
CA ILE A 264 -0.52 11.69 3.09
C ILE A 264 0.45 10.69 2.46
N ASP A 265 -0.04 9.52 2.11
CA ASP A 265 0.75 8.43 1.57
C ASP A 265 0.32 8.15 0.12
N PHE A 266 1.25 8.38 -0.82
CA PHE A 266 1.03 8.11 -2.24
C PHE A 266 1.37 6.68 -2.64
N GLU A 267 1.71 5.85 -1.66
CA GLU A 267 2.33 4.56 -1.88
C GLU A 267 3.67 4.67 -2.64
N GLY A 268 4.21 3.54 -3.02
CA GLY A 268 5.43 3.47 -3.79
C GLY A 268 5.14 3.26 -5.27
N SER A 269 6.00 3.80 -6.10
CA SER A 269 6.02 3.43 -7.50
C SER A 269 7.43 3.13 -7.94
N SER A 270 7.62 1.94 -8.52
CA SER A 270 8.83 1.58 -9.24
C SER A 270 8.90 2.25 -10.63
N LEU A 271 7.82 2.92 -11.07
CA LEU A 271 7.77 3.67 -12.32
C LEU A 271 8.37 5.06 -12.12
N PRO A 272 9.52 5.41 -12.77
CA PRO A 272 10.22 6.68 -12.54
C PRO A 272 9.36 7.92 -12.80
N GLY A 273 8.44 7.85 -13.76
CA GLY A 273 7.52 8.94 -14.07
C GLY A 273 6.53 9.23 -12.94
N LEU A 274 5.98 8.17 -12.32
CA LEU A 274 5.02 8.29 -11.23
C LEU A 274 5.70 8.74 -9.93
N SER A 275 6.88 8.21 -9.64
CA SER A 275 7.69 8.67 -8.51
C SER A 275 8.01 10.17 -8.61
N ARG A 276 8.46 10.63 -9.79
CA ARG A 276 8.71 12.06 -10.05
C ARG A 276 7.45 12.92 -9.86
N PHE A 277 6.31 12.41 -10.30
CA PHE A 277 5.03 13.11 -10.20
C PHE A 277 4.64 13.33 -8.72
N TYR A 278 4.71 12.30 -7.88
CA TYR A 278 4.38 12.42 -6.46
C TYR A 278 5.44 13.23 -5.68
N THR A 279 6.73 13.04 -5.96
CA THR A 279 7.79 13.89 -5.39
C THR A 279 7.56 15.37 -5.73
N GLY A 280 6.95 15.65 -6.87
CA GLY A 280 6.58 17.00 -7.29
C GLY A 280 5.53 17.69 -6.42
N PHE A 281 4.91 17.03 -5.44
CA PHE A 281 4.08 17.63 -4.39
C PHE A 281 4.85 17.91 -3.09
N GLY A 282 6.17 17.72 -3.09
CA GLY A 282 7.01 17.85 -1.91
C GLY A 282 7.07 16.58 -1.05
N ALA A 283 6.64 15.44 -1.59
CA ALA A 283 6.71 14.17 -0.89
C ALA A 283 8.15 13.73 -0.64
N LYS A 284 8.35 13.08 0.52
CA LYS A 284 9.63 12.50 0.94
C LYS A 284 9.55 10.98 0.87
N ASN A 285 10.70 10.33 0.66
CA ASN A 285 10.78 8.87 0.69
C ASN A 285 10.73 8.34 2.14
N GLU A 286 9.82 7.43 2.39
CA GLU A 286 9.70 6.60 3.59
C GLU A 286 9.93 5.14 3.16
N PRO A 287 11.17 4.69 2.95
CA PRO A 287 11.46 3.45 2.25
C PRO A 287 10.97 2.22 3.03
N PHE A 288 10.56 1.21 2.28
CA PHE A 288 10.31 -0.13 2.79
C PHE A 288 11.15 -1.16 2.05
N TYR A 289 11.26 -2.37 2.57
CA TYR A 289 12.25 -3.32 2.10
C TYR A 289 11.63 -4.67 1.79
N MET A 290 12.14 -5.35 0.77
CA MET A 290 11.80 -6.74 0.49
C MET A 290 13.02 -7.62 0.76
N HIS A 291 12.86 -8.55 1.68
CA HIS A 291 13.80 -9.66 1.90
C HIS A 291 13.25 -10.94 1.27
N ILE A 292 14.10 -11.65 0.53
CA ILE A 292 13.75 -12.94 -0.07
C ILE A 292 14.56 -14.03 0.63
N GLU A 293 13.85 -14.99 1.19
CA GLU A 293 14.47 -16.21 1.71
C GLU A 293 14.09 -17.40 0.82
N ASN A 294 15.11 -18.07 0.26
CA ASN A 294 14.91 -19.11 -0.74
C ASN A 294 15.65 -20.40 -0.33
N ARG A 295 14.90 -21.36 0.22
CA ARG A 295 15.36 -22.70 0.61
C ARG A 295 14.90 -23.77 -0.39
N LEU A 296 14.52 -23.39 -1.61
CA LEU A 296 14.17 -24.32 -2.67
C LEU A 296 15.37 -25.22 -3.03
N PRO A 297 15.17 -26.48 -3.43
CA PRO A 297 16.21 -27.31 -3.99
C PRO A 297 16.88 -26.64 -5.20
N PHE A 298 18.16 -26.93 -5.44
CA PHE A 298 18.97 -26.30 -6.49
C PHE A 298 18.27 -26.28 -7.86
N TRP A 299 17.69 -27.41 -8.28
CA TRP A 299 16.97 -27.51 -9.55
C TRP A 299 15.71 -26.64 -9.63
N ALA A 300 15.02 -26.41 -8.50
CA ALA A 300 13.83 -25.59 -8.46
C ALA A 300 14.18 -24.07 -8.44
N ARG A 301 15.35 -23.69 -7.95
CA ARG A 301 15.83 -22.29 -7.98
C ARG A 301 16.03 -21.78 -9.40
N LEU A 302 16.31 -22.66 -10.37
CA LEU A 302 16.46 -22.26 -11.78
C LEU A 302 15.15 -21.74 -12.39
N PHE A 303 13.99 -22.19 -11.88
CA PHE A 303 12.66 -21.77 -12.36
C PHE A 303 12.07 -20.61 -11.56
N LYS A 304 12.69 -20.23 -10.47
CA LYS A 304 12.35 -19.04 -9.69
C LYS A 304 13.65 -18.37 -9.26
N PRO A 305 14.36 -17.70 -10.18
CA PRO A 305 15.44 -16.82 -9.79
C PRO A 305 14.89 -15.78 -8.82
N ASN A 306 15.74 -15.28 -7.90
CA ASN A 306 15.38 -14.24 -6.94
C ASN A 306 14.51 -13.20 -7.63
N SER A 307 13.25 -13.09 -7.21
CA SER A 307 12.17 -12.50 -7.98
C SER A 307 12.57 -11.18 -8.65
N THR A 308 12.31 -11.10 -9.92
CA THR A 308 12.34 -9.87 -10.70
C THR A 308 10.99 -9.18 -10.56
N TYR A 309 10.87 -8.25 -9.60
CA TYR A 309 9.91 -7.16 -9.64
C TYR A 309 10.64 -5.89 -10.07
#